data_6954072c80f7f642a6a013201ff3369d
#
_entry.id   6954072c80f7f642a6a013201ff3369d
#
_cell.length_a   1.000
_cell.length_b   1.000
_cell.length_c   1.000
_cell.angle_alpha   90.00
_cell.angle_beta   90.00
_cell.angle_gamma   90.00
#
_symmetry.space_group_name_H-M   'P 1'
#
loop_
_entity.id
_entity.type
_entity.pdbx_description
1 polymer ?
#
loop_
_entity_poly.entity_id
_entity_poly.type
_entity_poly.pdbx_seq_one_letter_code
_entity_poly.pdbx_strand_id
1 'polypeptide(L)'
;MRKRRFILTWINRLLLLGTVVSGLGSLLPANIFAGASLLSLIFPTLIVPHFVLLLVTLRISAKRILPNLIGIALTLIPALAQFPFAKPKDQPQDCLRIATYNVRAFYQGLDAPEKMSAWAERENIDVLCLQEVRRPSHKPLEKSFSHVAFAPKISRYSVGIFSKYPIIHTEPLTFSYVKQGKRYPTRSAGLADIVLPWDTVRFINVHLNSTGVQDGDMEVAPSTEELLERGKEIARKLAGSDRTRGLQSKSILEWIEESPHPVVLCGDFNSVPGGNLYARLLFHLEDPYIFKGSGKMGSFEPLKRRYLPIRIDWTLHSEGIESYDQHIDHINLSDHYPLVTTIGPPIEEKATSEEE
;
A
#
# COMPACT_ATOMS: atom_id res chain seq x y z
N MET A 1 34.25 17.90 26.68
CA MET A 1 32.80 17.66 26.90
C MET A 1 31.89 18.72 26.28
N ARG A 2 32.11 20.03 26.50
CA ARG A 2 31.26 21.15 26.02
C ARG A 2 31.09 21.14 24.48
N LYS A 3 32.18 20.96 23.69
CA LYS A 3 32.16 20.89 22.22
C LYS A 3 31.33 19.71 21.70
N ARG A 4 31.46 18.51 22.29
CA ARG A 4 30.67 17.33 21.89
C ARG A 4 29.16 17.54 22.12
N ARG A 5 28.78 18.13 23.26
CA ARG A 5 27.37 18.48 23.57
C ARG A 5 26.80 19.51 22.59
N PHE A 6 27.61 20.49 22.18
CA PHE A 6 27.21 21.49 21.20
C PHE A 6 26.95 20.86 19.82
N ILE A 7 27.90 20.08 19.31
CA ILE A 7 27.76 19.39 18.01
C ILE A 7 26.51 18.48 18.00
N LEU A 8 26.35 17.66 19.04
CA LEU A 8 25.20 16.74 19.13
C LEU A 8 23.86 17.51 19.12
N THR A 9 23.79 18.66 19.79
CA THR A 9 22.58 19.48 19.79
C THR A 9 22.22 19.94 18.38
N TRP A 10 23.21 20.36 17.59
CA TRP A 10 22.96 20.80 16.23
C TRP A 10 22.58 19.65 15.31
N ILE A 11 23.22 18.47 15.44
CA ILE A 11 22.86 17.27 14.69
C ILE A 11 21.39 16.90 14.96
N ASN A 12 20.97 16.84 16.22
CA ASN A 12 19.58 16.51 16.58
C ASN A 12 18.58 17.53 16.02
N ARG A 13 18.90 18.83 16.06
CA ARG A 13 18.04 19.91 15.51
C ARG A 13 17.94 19.84 13.97
N LEU A 14 19.07 19.62 13.30
CA LEU A 14 19.11 19.52 11.84
C LEU A 14 18.37 18.28 11.37
N LEU A 15 18.51 17.15 12.06
CA LEU A 15 17.74 15.96 11.74
C LEU A 15 16.25 16.19 11.92
N LEU A 16 15.82 16.82 13.04
CA LEU A 16 14.41 17.15 13.26
C LEU A 16 13.88 18.09 12.17
N LEU A 17 14.64 19.13 11.82
CA LEU A 17 14.26 20.04 10.72
C LEU A 17 14.09 19.27 9.40
N GLY A 18 15.04 18.41 9.05
CA GLY A 18 14.96 17.54 7.86
C GLY A 18 13.75 16.61 7.91
N THR A 19 13.40 16.09 9.08
CA THR A 19 12.21 15.24 9.27
C THR A 19 10.92 16.02 9.05
N VAL A 20 10.80 17.22 9.62
CA VAL A 20 9.63 18.10 9.40
C VAL A 20 9.48 18.48 7.93
N VAL A 21 10.58 18.88 7.29
CA VAL A 21 10.59 19.23 5.85
C VAL A 21 10.20 18.00 4.99
N SER A 22 10.72 16.81 5.31
CA SER A 22 10.39 15.59 4.60
C SER A 22 8.91 15.22 4.78
N GLY A 23 8.39 15.31 6.00
CA GLY A 23 6.98 15.02 6.29
C GLY A 23 6.03 15.97 5.57
N LEU A 24 6.25 17.28 5.70
CA LEU A 24 5.43 18.27 5.00
C LEU A 24 5.56 18.15 3.47
N GLY A 25 6.78 17.94 2.98
CA GLY A 25 7.03 17.78 1.54
C GLY A 25 6.39 16.53 0.95
N SER A 26 6.35 15.41 1.68
CA SER A 26 5.71 14.17 1.23
C SER A 26 4.18 14.29 1.08
N LEU A 27 3.56 15.18 1.86
CA LEU A 27 2.12 15.43 1.80
C LEU A 27 1.72 16.39 0.68
N LEU A 28 2.66 17.07 0.03
CA LEU A 28 2.35 17.95 -1.09
C LEU A 28 1.98 17.14 -2.34
N PRO A 29 0.98 17.58 -3.12
CA PRO A 29 0.70 17.00 -4.42
C PRO A 29 1.90 17.15 -5.38
N ALA A 30 2.17 16.15 -6.21
CA ALA A 30 3.33 16.14 -7.12
C ALA A 30 3.30 17.25 -8.21
N ASN A 31 2.14 17.87 -8.45
CA ASN A 31 2.05 19.06 -9.31
C ASN A 31 2.53 20.34 -8.62
N ILE A 32 2.61 20.36 -7.29
CA ILE A 32 3.15 21.46 -6.48
C ILE A 32 4.64 21.20 -6.18
N PHE A 33 4.98 19.96 -5.80
CA PHE A 33 6.33 19.61 -5.44
C PHE A 33 6.74 18.24 -6.02
N ALA A 34 7.57 18.25 -7.05
CA ALA A 34 8.00 17.04 -7.77
C ALA A 34 8.80 16.03 -6.91
N GLY A 35 9.37 16.47 -5.79
CA GLY A 35 10.11 15.63 -4.84
C GLY A 35 9.24 14.89 -3.82
N ALA A 36 7.93 15.09 -3.80
CA ALA A 36 7.03 14.54 -2.78
C ALA A 36 7.13 13.01 -2.67
N SER A 37 7.11 12.29 -3.80
CA SER A 37 7.23 10.83 -3.82
C SER A 37 8.56 10.32 -3.25
N LEU A 38 9.66 11.03 -3.49
CA LEU A 38 10.96 10.68 -2.91
C LEU A 38 10.96 10.91 -1.40
N LEU A 39 10.37 12.01 -0.96
CA LEU A 39 10.26 12.30 0.47
C LEU A 39 9.33 11.30 1.18
N SER A 40 8.25 10.84 0.55
CA SER A 40 7.38 9.82 1.12
C SER A 40 8.09 8.46 1.32
N LEU A 41 9.06 8.14 0.47
CA LEU A 41 9.90 6.96 0.63
C LEU A 41 10.92 7.10 1.76
N ILE A 42 11.50 8.31 1.94
CA ILE A 42 12.54 8.57 2.93
C ILE A 42 11.92 8.81 4.33
N PHE A 43 10.81 9.52 4.42
CA PHE A 43 10.24 10.00 5.67
C PHE A 43 10.03 8.93 6.74
N PRO A 44 9.43 7.74 6.45
CA PRO A 44 9.27 6.68 7.44
C PRO A 44 10.60 6.15 8.00
N THR A 45 11.64 6.13 7.18
CA THR A 45 12.96 5.59 7.55
C THR A 45 13.72 6.50 8.51
N LEU A 46 13.35 7.78 8.60
CA LEU A 46 13.97 8.75 9.53
C LEU A 46 13.74 8.41 11.00
N ILE A 47 12.84 7.49 11.33
CA ILE A 47 12.68 6.94 12.69
C ILE A 47 13.98 6.32 13.19
N VAL A 48 14.75 5.64 12.32
CA VAL A 48 15.98 4.94 12.69
C VAL A 48 17.08 5.91 13.18
N PRO A 49 17.49 6.94 12.41
CA PRO A 49 18.49 7.89 12.92
C PRO A 49 18.02 8.66 14.15
N HIS A 50 16.71 8.96 14.30
CA HIS A 50 16.20 9.56 15.52
C HIS A 50 16.36 8.61 16.74
N PHE A 51 16.05 7.33 16.56
CA PHE A 51 16.20 6.33 17.62
C PHE A 51 17.68 6.15 18.03
N VAL A 52 18.58 6.05 17.06
CA VAL A 52 20.03 5.95 17.32
C VAL A 52 20.54 7.18 18.07
N LEU A 53 20.17 8.38 17.60
CA LEU A 53 20.57 9.63 18.23
C LEU A 53 19.93 9.83 19.61
N LEU A 54 18.73 9.30 19.85
CA LEU A 54 18.12 9.28 21.18
C LEU A 54 19.02 8.52 22.16
N LEU A 55 19.44 7.30 21.81
CA LEU A 55 20.31 6.47 22.68
C LEU A 55 21.65 7.14 22.95
N VAL A 56 22.28 7.75 21.93
CA VAL A 56 23.54 8.50 22.07
C VAL A 56 23.34 9.73 22.96
N THR A 57 22.25 10.47 22.75
CA THR A 57 21.96 11.70 23.49
C THR A 57 21.66 11.43 24.96
N LEU A 58 20.95 10.34 25.28
CA LEU A 58 20.69 9.90 26.65
C LEU A 58 21.99 9.70 27.44
N ARG A 59 23.03 9.10 26.83
CA ARG A 59 24.33 8.86 27.48
C ARG A 59 25.13 10.14 27.71
N ILE A 60 24.91 11.19 26.89
CA ILE A 60 25.71 12.43 26.97
C ILE A 60 24.98 13.52 27.75
N SER A 61 23.67 13.68 27.54
CA SER A 61 22.86 14.74 28.16
C SER A 61 21.35 14.46 27.98
N ALA A 62 20.72 13.81 28.96
CA ALA A 62 19.29 13.50 28.93
C ALA A 62 18.38 14.72 28.68
N LYS A 63 18.81 15.94 29.07
CA LYS A 63 18.05 17.18 28.84
C LYS A 63 17.90 17.58 27.36
N ARG A 64 18.55 16.87 26.41
CA ARG A 64 18.61 17.21 24.98
C ARG A 64 17.94 16.19 24.07
N ILE A 65 17.16 15.28 24.64
CA ILE A 65 16.49 14.20 23.90
C ILE A 65 15.26 14.66 23.14
N LEU A 66 14.67 15.80 23.49
CA LEU A 66 13.38 16.27 22.98
C LEU A 66 13.29 16.28 21.45
N PRO A 67 14.28 16.76 20.66
CA PRO A 67 14.22 16.70 19.21
C PRO A 67 14.06 15.29 18.65
N ASN A 68 14.72 14.29 19.28
CA ASN A 68 14.61 12.91 18.82
C ASN A 68 13.28 12.28 19.21
N LEU A 69 12.71 12.60 20.37
CA LEU A 69 11.38 12.14 20.75
C LEU A 69 10.31 12.72 19.80
N ILE A 70 10.40 14.00 19.45
CA ILE A 70 9.50 14.63 18.47
C ILE A 70 9.68 13.95 17.10
N GLY A 71 10.93 13.74 16.65
CA GLY A 71 11.19 13.07 15.37
C GLY A 71 10.64 11.66 15.30
N ILE A 72 10.79 10.86 16.37
CA ILE A 72 10.20 9.52 16.50
C ILE A 72 8.67 9.62 16.44
N ALA A 73 8.05 10.52 17.20
CA ALA A 73 6.60 10.69 17.21
C ALA A 73 6.04 11.06 15.83
N LEU A 74 6.72 11.95 15.08
CA LEU A 74 6.32 12.37 13.74
C LEU A 74 6.43 11.22 12.71
N THR A 75 7.44 10.35 12.86
CA THR A 75 7.72 9.27 11.89
C THR A 75 7.08 7.94 12.27
N LEU A 76 6.50 7.80 13.47
CA LEU A 76 6.00 6.53 14.00
C LEU A 76 4.88 5.93 13.13
N ILE A 77 3.81 6.67 12.87
CA ILE A 77 2.68 6.18 12.07
C ILE A 77 3.11 5.84 10.63
N PRO A 78 3.84 6.70 9.90
CA PRO A 78 4.40 6.33 8.60
C PRO A 78 5.32 5.09 8.63
N ALA A 79 6.10 4.91 9.69
CA ALA A 79 6.94 3.72 9.85
C ALA A 79 6.11 2.46 10.11
N LEU A 80 5.07 2.52 10.96
CA LEU A 80 4.15 1.42 11.20
C LEU A 80 3.37 1.06 9.93
N ALA A 81 3.01 2.05 9.11
CA ALA A 81 2.36 1.81 7.82
C ALA A 81 3.28 1.13 6.79
N GLN A 82 4.60 1.23 6.93
CA GLN A 82 5.58 0.65 6.01
C GLN A 82 6.15 -0.68 6.50
N PHE A 83 6.30 -0.86 7.80
CA PHE A 83 7.01 -2.01 8.40
C PHE A 83 6.09 -2.81 9.32
N PRO A 84 6.12 -4.16 9.26
CA PRO A 84 5.31 -5.01 10.12
C PRO A 84 5.92 -5.06 11.54
N PHE A 85 5.14 -4.67 12.54
CA PHE A 85 5.57 -4.71 13.95
C PHE A 85 4.65 -5.56 14.82
N ALA A 86 3.43 -5.87 14.33
CA ALA A 86 2.48 -6.66 15.07
C ALA A 86 2.84 -8.16 15.07
N LYS A 87 2.30 -8.86 16.04
CA LYS A 87 2.28 -10.33 16.04
C LYS A 87 0.89 -10.78 15.61
N PRO A 88 0.79 -11.89 14.85
CA PRO A 88 -0.50 -12.50 14.56
C PRO A 88 -1.30 -12.73 15.85
N LYS A 89 -2.59 -12.41 15.83
CA LYS A 89 -3.51 -12.63 16.95
C LYS A 89 -4.48 -13.75 16.60
N ASP A 90 -5.06 -14.37 17.63
CA ASP A 90 -6.18 -15.29 17.46
C ASP A 90 -7.35 -14.56 16.77
N GLN A 91 -7.94 -15.22 15.78
CA GLN A 91 -8.99 -14.66 14.95
C GLN A 91 -10.33 -15.26 15.36
N PRO A 92 -11.41 -14.47 15.44
CA PRO A 92 -12.77 -14.99 15.62
C PRO A 92 -13.17 -15.97 14.50
N GLN A 93 -14.08 -16.89 14.79
CA GLN A 93 -14.51 -17.92 13.83
C GLN A 93 -15.26 -17.35 12.62
N ASP A 94 -15.94 -16.21 12.79
CA ASP A 94 -16.77 -15.58 11.75
C ASP A 94 -16.02 -14.58 10.88
N CYS A 95 -14.69 -14.58 10.94
CA CYS A 95 -13.86 -13.71 10.12
C CYS A 95 -13.64 -14.27 8.72
N LEU A 96 -13.53 -13.37 7.74
CA LEU A 96 -13.19 -13.67 6.37
C LEU A 96 -11.77 -13.22 6.05
N ARG A 97 -11.13 -13.98 5.18
CA ARG A 97 -9.79 -13.65 4.67
C ARG A 97 -9.90 -13.10 3.26
N ILE A 98 -9.42 -11.88 3.10
CA ILE A 98 -9.33 -11.22 1.79
C ILE A 98 -7.86 -11.09 1.39
N ALA A 99 -7.58 -11.15 0.10
CA ALA A 99 -6.23 -10.96 -0.40
C ALA A 99 -6.20 -10.04 -1.62
N THR A 100 -5.15 -9.23 -1.72
CA THR A 100 -4.82 -8.49 -2.94
C THR A 100 -3.45 -8.91 -3.46
N TYR A 101 -3.32 -9.08 -4.78
CA TYR A 101 -2.08 -9.55 -5.39
C TYR A 101 -1.94 -9.14 -6.87
N ASN A 102 -0.88 -8.43 -7.21
CA ASN A 102 -0.48 -8.22 -8.59
C ASN A 102 0.24 -9.47 -9.11
N VAL A 103 -0.40 -10.20 -10.02
CA VAL A 103 0.09 -11.49 -10.52
C VAL A 103 0.98 -11.38 -11.75
N ARG A 104 1.26 -10.17 -12.23
CA ARG A 104 2.13 -9.91 -13.39
C ARG A 104 1.87 -10.89 -14.55
N ALA A 105 0.61 -11.05 -14.93
CA ALA A 105 0.16 -11.95 -16.00
C ALA A 105 0.47 -13.44 -15.80
N PHE A 106 0.79 -13.88 -14.59
CA PHE A 106 1.28 -15.23 -14.28
C PHE A 106 2.55 -15.62 -15.07
N TYR A 107 3.45 -14.66 -15.25
CA TYR A 107 4.62 -14.87 -16.09
C TYR A 107 5.67 -15.83 -15.49
N GLN A 108 5.57 -16.17 -14.21
CA GLN A 108 6.49 -17.05 -13.49
C GLN A 108 6.40 -18.53 -13.91
N GLY A 109 5.43 -18.89 -14.75
CA GLY A 109 5.27 -20.23 -15.28
C GLY A 109 3.84 -20.53 -15.72
N LEU A 110 3.69 -21.55 -16.56
CA LEU A 110 2.38 -21.98 -17.05
C LEU A 110 1.49 -22.54 -15.94
N ASP A 111 2.08 -23.02 -14.86
CA ASP A 111 1.42 -23.59 -13.67
C ASP A 111 1.17 -22.55 -12.55
N ALA A 112 1.52 -21.29 -12.78
CA ALA A 112 1.33 -20.24 -11.79
C ALA A 112 -0.15 -20.01 -11.39
N PRO A 113 -1.13 -20.07 -12.32
CA PRO A 113 -2.54 -19.98 -11.96
C PRO A 113 -3.04 -21.11 -11.07
N GLU A 114 -2.61 -22.35 -11.30
CA GLU A 114 -2.93 -23.51 -10.47
C GLU A 114 -2.30 -23.41 -9.09
N LYS A 115 -1.05 -22.98 -9.01
CA LYS A 115 -0.35 -22.72 -7.74
C LYS A 115 -1.03 -21.59 -6.95
N MET A 116 -1.53 -20.56 -7.63
CA MET A 116 -2.30 -19.48 -7.02
C MET A 116 -3.61 -20.00 -6.43
N SER A 117 -4.36 -20.83 -7.20
CA SER A 117 -5.58 -21.46 -6.71
C SER A 117 -5.32 -22.33 -5.46
N ALA A 118 -4.30 -23.18 -5.51
CA ALA A 118 -3.90 -23.99 -4.37
C ALA A 118 -3.44 -23.17 -3.15
N TRP A 119 -2.77 -22.04 -3.38
CA TRP A 119 -2.42 -21.10 -2.31
C TRP A 119 -3.66 -20.46 -1.70
N ALA A 120 -4.59 -19.98 -2.53
CA ALA A 120 -5.82 -19.35 -2.05
C ALA A 120 -6.70 -20.33 -1.23
N GLU A 121 -6.75 -21.61 -1.64
CA GLU A 121 -7.43 -22.67 -0.90
C GLU A 121 -6.74 -22.96 0.44
N ARG A 122 -5.41 -23.11 0.45
CA ARG A 122 -4.64 -23.38 1.67
C ARG A 122 -4.79 -22.26 2.70
N GLU A 123 -4.77 -21.01 2.23
CA GLU A 123 -4.93 -19.81 3.07
C GLU A 123 -6.39 -19.48 3.38
N ASN A 124 -7.36 -20.27 2.90
CA ASN A 124 -8.79 -20.04 3.06
C ASN A 124 -9.21 -18.62 2.61
N ILE A 125 -8.70 -18.15 1.47
CA ILE A 125 -9.07 -16.84 0.95
C ILE A 125 -10.54 -16.86 0.49
N ASP A 126 -11.32 -15.89 0.95
CA ASP A 126 -12.75 -15.77 0.67
C ASP A 126 -13.03 -14.77 -0.45
N VAL A 127 -12.25 -13.68 -0.50
CA VAL A 127 -12.27 -12.70 -1.59
C VAL A 127 -10.84 -12.42 -2.04
N LEU A 128 -10.58 -12.58 -3.36
CA LEU A 128 -9.27 -12.40 -3.96
C LEU A 128 -9.31 -11.30 -5.03
N CYS A 129 -8.57 -10.22 -4.81
CA CYS A 129 -8.46 -9.07 -5.69
C CYS A 129 -7.13 -9.13 -6.45
N LEU A 130 -7.18 -9.39 -7.75
CA LEU A 130 -5.98 -9.55 -8.58
C LEU A 130 -5.77 -8.36 -9.51
N GLN A 131 -4.51 -7.96 -9.70
CA GLN A 131 -4.07 -6.99 -10.69
C GLN A 131 -3.22 -7.69 -11.75
N GLU A 132 -3.16 -7.09 -12.94
CA GLU A 132 -2.48 -7.63 -14.13
C GLU A 132 -2.94 -9.04 -14.55
N VAL A 133 -4.20 -9.36 -14.33
CA VAL A 133 -4.74 -10.67 -14.73
C VAL A 133 -4.83 -10.77 -16.24
N ARG A 134 -4.24 -11.79 -16.82
CA ARG A 134 -4.40 -12.15 -18.22
C ARG A 134 -5.53 -13.14 -18.39
N ARG A 135 -6.56 -12.77 -19.14
CA ARG A 135 -7.60 -13.73 -19.54
C ARG A 135 -7.12 -14.60 -20.72
N PRO A 136 -7.32 -15.92 -20.71
CA PRO A 136 -8.11 -16.76 -19.79
C PRO A 136 -7.27 -17.43 -18.66
N SER A 137 -6.05 -17.00 -18.34
CA SER A 137 -5.17 -17.64 -17.35
C SER A 137 -5.76 -17.72 -15.93
N HIS A 138 -6.86 -17.02 -15.65
CA HIS A 138 -7.55 -17.06 -14.35
C HIS A 138 -8.48 -18.29 -14.16
N LYS A 139 -8.74 -19.07 -15.19
CA LYS A 139 -9.70 -20.20 -15.14
C LYS A 139 -9.51 -21.19 -13.97
N PRO A 140 -8.28 -21.55 -13.57
CA PRO A 140 -8.09 -22.41 -12.39
C PRO A 140 -8.71 -21.85 -11.11
N LEU A 141 -8.77 -20.52 -10.95
CA LEU A 141 -9.36 -19.83 -9.79
C LEU A 141 -10.89 -19.95 -9.72
N GLU A 142 -11.58 -20.15 -10.85
CA GLU A 142 -13.04 -20.32 -10.88
C GLU A 142 -13.51 -21.60 -10.18
N LYS A 143 -12.60 -22.52 -9.86
CA LYS A 143 -12.89 -23.71 -9.04
C LYS A 143 -13.08 -23.37 -7.58
N SER A 144 -12.32 -22.39 -7.08
CA SER A 144 -12.32 -21.97 -5.67
C SER A 144 -13.23 -20.77 -5.42
N PHE A 145 -13.58 -20.01 -6.47
CA PHE A 145 -14.38 -18.79 -6.39
C PHE A 145 -15.55 -18.85 -7.38
N SER A 146 -16.77 -18.95 -6.84
CA SER A 146 -17.98 -19.11 -7.63
C SER A 146 -18.43 -17.84 -8.34
N HIS A 147 -17.95 -16.66 -7.89
CA HIS A 147 -18.34 -15.35 -8.42
C HIS A 147 -17.12 -14.56 -8.84
N VAL A 148 -17.16 -13.98 -10.05
CA VAL A 148 -16.03 -13.26 -10.62
C VAL A 148 -16.49 -11.98 -11.31
N ALA A 149 -15.84 -10.86 -10.98
CA ALA A 149 -16.01 -9.57 -11.65
C ALA A 149 -14.69 -9.11 -12.26
N PHE A 150 -14.75 -8.57 -13.48
CA PHE A 150 -13.59 -8.03 -14.17
C PHE A 150 -13.80 -6.60 -14.63
N ALA A 151 -12.83 -5.73 -14.38
CA ALA A 151 -12.75 -4.45 -15.08
C ALA A 151 -12.39 -4.64 -16.56
N PRO A 152 -12.58 -3.61 -17.41
CA PRO A 152 -12.23 -3.66 -18.81
C PRO A 152 -10.78 -4.06 -19.03
N LYS A 153 -10.56 -4.82 -20.09
CA LYS A 153 -9.23 -5.23 -20.51
C LYS A 153 -8.47 -4.04 -21.08
N ILE A 154 -7.42 -3.62 -20.40
CA ILE A 154 -6.49 -2.63 -20.92
C ILE A 154 -5.28 -3.35 -21.47
N SER A 155 -5.07 -3.23 -22.80
CA SER A 155 -4.04 -4.04 -23.47
C SER A 155 -4.34 -5.53 -23.32
N ARG A 156 -3.50 -6.25 -22.57
CA ARG A 156 -3.63 -7.70 -22.32
C ARG A 156 -4.07 -8.03 -20.89
N TYR A 157 -4.17 -7.03 -20.01
CA TYR A 157 -4.33 -7.20 -18.57
C TYR A 157 -5.58 -6.49 -18.06
N SER A 158 -6.08 -6.97 -16.92
CA SER A 158 -7.26 -6.46 -16.26
C SER A 158 -7.07 -6.53 -14.75
N VAL A 159 -7.93 -5.88 -13.97
CA VAL A 159 -8.13 -6.22 -12.57
C VAL A 159 -9.33 -7.15 -12.45
N GLY A 160 -9.27 -8.09 -11.50
CA GLY A 160 -10.34 -9.06 -11.24
C GLY A 160 -10.63 -9.17 -9.76
N ILE A 161 -11.91 -9.35 -9.41
CA ILE A 161 -12.38 -9.64 -8.06
C ILE A 161 -13.02 -11.03 -8.13
N PHE A 162 -12.49 -11.94 -7.33
CA PHE A 162 -12.94 -13.33 -7.22
C PHE A 162 -13.52 -13.52 -5.81
N SER A 163 -14.74 -14.05 -5.70
CA SER A 163 -15.43 -14.20 -4.43
C SER A 163 -16.08 -15.58 -4.30
N LYS A 164 -16.04 -16.14 -3.09
CA LYS A 164 -16.88 -17.28 -2.70
C LYS A 164 -18.33 -16.86 -2.48
N TYR A 165 -18.57 -15.56 -2.22
CA TYR A 165 -19.87 -14.98 -1.90
C TYR A 165 -20.49 -14.29 -3.11
N PRO A 166 -21.84 -14.15 -3.14
CA PRO A 166 -22.54 -13.53 -4.25
C PRO A 166 -22.13 -12.09 -4.51
N ILE A 167 -21.85 -11.77 -5.77
CA ILE A 167 -21.64 -10.41 -6.28
C ILE A 167 -22.95 -9.91 -6.85
N ILE A 168 -23.51 -8.83 -6.30
CA ILE A 168 -24.82 -8.28 -6.70
C ILE A 168 -24.74 -7.04 -7.58
N HIS A 169 -23.59 -6.34 -7.54
CA HIS A 169 -23.33 -5.18 -8.39
C HIS A 169 -21.86 -5.11 -8.78
N THR A 170 -21.57 -4.59 -9.97
CA THR A 170 -20.19 -4.38 -10.44
C THR A 170 -20.12 -3.12 -11.29
N GLU A 171 -19.06 -2.34 -11.11
CA GLU A 171 -18.74 -1.21 -11.96
C GLU A 171 -17.25 -1.21 -12.33
N PRO A 172 -16.94 -1.17 -13.63
CA PRO A 172 -15.57 -1.10 -14.10
C PRO A 172 -15.14 0.35 -14.37
N LEU A 173 -13.87 0.67 -14.12
CA LEU A 173 -13.28 1.96 -14.43
C LEU A 173 -12.00 1.79 -15.24
N THR A 174 -11.88 2.55 -16.33
CA THR A 174 -10.67 2.65 -17.13
C THR A 174 -10.03 4.02 -16.96
N PHE A 175 -8.87 4.08 -16.37
CA PHE A 175 -8.07 5.30 -16.34
C PHE A 175 -7.44 5.58 -17.70
N SER A 176 -7.40 6.83 -18.09
CA SER A 176 -6.84 7.25 -19.37
C SER A 176 -6.17 8.61 -19.27
N TYR A 177 -5.20 8.85 -20.14
CA TYR A 177 -4.65 10.19 -20.37
C TYR A 177 -4.99 10.68 -21.77
N VAL A 178 -5.00 11.99 -21.96
CA VAL A 178 -5.22 12.61 -23.27
C VAL A 178 -3.89 13.12 -23.82
N LYS A 179 -3.54 12.72 -25.03
CA LYS A 179 -2.38 13.20 -25.77
C LYS A 179 -2.82 13.57 -27.19
N GLN A 180 -2.56 14.81 -27.61
CA GLN A 180 -2.93 15.33 -28.94
C GLN A 180 -4.42 15.09 -29.26
N GLY A 181 -5.32 15.37 -28.30
CA GLY A 181 -6.76 15.17 -28.45
C GLY A 181 -7.25 13.72 -28.44
N LYS A 182 -6.37 12.73 -28.38
CA LYS A 182 -6.72 11.32 -28.29
C LYS A 182 -6.60 10.79 -26.87
N ARG A 183 -7.60 9.97 -26.47
CA ARG A 183 -7.62 9.31 -25.16
C ARG A 183 -6.92 7.94 -25.24
N TYR A 184 -5.98 7.72 -24.36
CA TYR A 184 -5.20 6.48 -24.25
C TYR A 184 -5.48 5.82 -22.90
N PRO A 185 -6.03 4.60 -22.85
CA PRO A 185 -6.23 3.88 -21.60
C PRO A 185 -4.88 3.49 -20.98
N THR A 186 -4.77 3.58 -19.66
CA THR A 186 -3.52 3.30 -18.94
C THR A 186 -3.65 2.15 -17.97
N ARG A 187 -4.58 2.24 -17.05
CA ARG A 187 -4.81 1.32 -15.94
C ARG A 187 -6.30 1.15 -15.72
N SER A 188 -6.68 0.21 -14.86
CA SER A 188 -8.07 -0.08 -14.54
C SER A 188 -8.28 -0.21 -13.03
N ALA A 189 -9.53 0.01 -12.65
CA ALA A 189 -10.09 -0.36 -11.37
C ALA A 189 -11.43 -1.05 -11.60
N GLY A 190 -11.91 -1.76 -10.60
CA GLY A 190 -13.24 -2.36 -10.60
C GLY A 190 -13.80 -2.37 -9.19
N LEU A 191 -15.09 -2.12 -9.07
CA LEU A 191 -15.80 -2.37 -7.82
C LEU A 191 -16.76 -3.55 -7.96
N ALA A 192 -17.02 -4.20 -6.84
CA ALA A 192 -18.03 -5.24 -6.67
C ALA A 192 -18.68 -5.11 -5.31
N ASP A 193 -20.01 -5.07 -5.27
CA ASP A 193 -20.76 -5.18 -4.02
C ASP A 193 -21.01 -6.67 -3.76
N ILE A 194 -20.43 -7.18 -2.66
CA ILE A 194 -20.41 -8.59 -2.28
C ILE A 194 -21.26 -8.78 -1.02
N VAL A 195 -22.18 -9.72 -1.09
CA VAL A 195 -23.04 -10.10 0.05
C VAL A 195 -22.26 -11.05 0.96
N LEU A 196 -21.66 -10.51 2.02
CA LEU A 196 -20.97 -11.29 3.05
C LEU A 196 -21.95 -11.79 4.12
N PRO A 197 -21.55 -12.72 5.00
CA PRO A 197 -22.45 -13.28 6.01
C PRO A 197 -23.07 -12.26 6.98
N TRP A 198 -22.44 -11.09 7.16
CA TRP A 198 -22.89 -10.06 8.11
C TRP A 198 -23.41 -8.78 7.44
N ASP A 199 -22.98 -8.45 6.22
CA ASP A 199 -23.38 -7.24 5.51
C ASP A 199 -23.04 -7.32 4.03
N THR A 200 -23.56 -6.39 3.23
CA THR A 200 -23.06 -6.17 1.87
C THR A 200 -21.87 -5.19 1.92
N VAL A 201 -20.73 -5.59 1.39
CA VAL A 201 -19.50 -4.79 1.42
C VAL A 201 -19.06 -4.47 -0.01
N ARG A 202 -18.71 -3.21 -0.25
CA ARG A 202 -18.13 -2.75 -1.51
C ARG A 202 -16.64 -3.01 -1.57
N PHE A 203 -16.22 -3.91 -2.43
CA PHE A 203 -14.81 -4.14 -2.74
C PHE A 203 -14.39 -3.30 -3.93
N ILE A 204 -13.36 -2.47 -3.76
CA ILE A 204 -12.75 -1.68 -4.83
C ILE A 204 -11.34 -2.21 -5.05
N ASN A 205 -11.10 -2.80 -6.22
CA ASN A 205 -9.79 -3.31 -6.62
C ASN A 205 -9.13 -2.35 -7.63
N VAL A 206 -7.95 -1.83 -7.29
CA VAL A 206 -7.26 -0.84 -8.11
C VAL A 206 -5.90 -1.34 -8.59
N HIS A 207 -5.52 -0.88 -9.80
CA HIS A 207 -4.14 -0.92 -10.27
C HIS A 207 -3.81 0.47 -10.81
N LEU A 208 -3.06 1.24 -10.03
CA LEU A 208 -2.72 2.62 -10.37
C LEU A 208 -1.47 2.71 -11.24
N ASN A 209 -1.19 3.91 -11.72
CA ASN A 209 -0.09 4.16 -12.64
C ASN A 209 1.27 3.81 -12.02
N SER A 210 2.03 2.95 -12.69
CA SER A 210 3.37 2.55 -12.27
C SER A 210 4.35 3.73 -12.27
N THR A 211 5.39 3.66 -11.44
CA THR A 211 6.47 4.66 -11.39
C THR A 211 7.24 4.77 -12.69
N GLY A 212 7.28 3.70 -13.50
CA GLY A 212 8.07 3.64 -14.73
C GLY A 212 9.58 3.57 -14.49
N VAL A 213 10.01 3.43 -13.22
CA VAL A 213 11.41 3.15 -12.87
C VAL A 213 11.72 1.70 -13.20
N GLN A 214 12.80 1.47 -13.93
CA GLN A 214 13.26 0.16 -14.40
C GLN A 214 14.59 -0.23 -13.76
N ASP A 215 14.95 -1.50 -13.86
CA ASP A 215 16.23 -2.02 -13.34
C ASP A 215 17.45 -1.24 -13.86
N GLY A 216 17.44 -0.86 -15.14
CA GLY A 216 18.52 -0.08 -15.75
C GLY A 216 18.67 1.34 -15.18
N ASP A 217 17.60 1.96 -14.66
CA ASP A 217 17.67 3.29 -14.05
C ASP A 217 18.49 3.28 -12.74
N MET A 218 18.57 2.12 -12.10
CA MET A 218 19.17 1.93 -10.77
C MET A 218 20.55 1.25 -10.83
N GLU A 219 21.07 0.96 -12.02
CA GLU A 219 22.42 0.45 -12.17
C GLU A 219 23.46 1.48 -11.69
N VAL A 220 24.62 0.97 -11.23
CA VAL A 220 25.69 1.85 -10.75
C VAL A 220 26.16 2.75 -11.88
N ALA A 221 26.06 4.06 -11.68
CA ALA A 221 26.52 5.04 -12.66
C ALA A 221 28.05 5.09 -12.66
N PRO A 222 28.72 5.07 -13.83
CA PRO A 222 30.17 5.08 -13.91
C PRO A 222 30.79 6.45 -13.57
N SER A 223 29.99 7.52 -13.53
CA SER A 223 30.44 8.87 -13.17
C SER A 223 29.45 9.61 -12.29
N THR A 224 29.93 10.64 -11.58
CA THR A 224 29.09 11.54 -10.76
C THR A 224 28.05 12.29 -11.60
N GLU A 225 28.43 12.69 -12.83
CA GLU A 225 27.52 13.38 -13.74
C GLU A 225 26.38 12.48 -14.17
N GLU A 226 26.68 11.24 -14.55
CA GLU A 226 25.65 10.24 -14.90
C GLU A 226 24.76 9.89 -13.72
N LEU A 227 25.32 9.78 -12.53
CA LEU A 227 24.54 9.57 -11.29
C LEU A 227 23.54 10.71 -11.06
N LEU A 228 23.94 11.95 -11.25
CA LEU A 228 23.08 13.12 -11.12
C LEU A 228 21.97 13.15 -12.18
N GLU A 229 22.30 12.84 -13.44
CA GLU A 229 21.29 12.80 -14.51
C GLU A 229 20.28 11.67 -14.32
N ARG A 230 20.74 10.48 -13.94
CA ARG A 230 19.85 9.36 -13.57
C ARG A 230 18.95 9.72 -12.39
N GLY A 231 19.50 10.35 -11.35
CA GLY A 231 18.73 10.83 -10.21
C GLY A 231 17.61 11.81 -10.60
N LYS A 232 17.92 12.77 -11.50
CA LYS A 232 16.92 13.71 -12.05
C LYS A 232 15.85 12.98 -12.88
N GLU A 233 16.24 11.98 -13.66
CA GLU A 233 15.31 11.21 -14.47
C GLU A 233 14.37 10.38 -13.60
N ILE A 234 14.88 9.66 -12.59
CA ILE A 234 14.09 8.92 -11.61
C ILE A 234 13.13 9.88 -10.91
N ALA A 235 13.59 11.03 -10.41
CA ALA A 235 12.73 12.01 -9.77
C ALA A 235 11.60 12.51 -10.69
N ARG A 236 11.91 12.71 -12.00
CA ARG A 236 10.91 13.11 -12.99
C ARG A 236 9.88 11.99 -13.26
N LYS A 237 10.31 10.73 -13.36
CA LYS A 237 9.43 9.57 -13.52
C LYS A 237 8.50 9.43 -12.31
N LEU A 238 9.05 9.51 -11.10
CA LEU A 238 8.27 9.45 -9.85
C LEU A 238 7.22 10.56 -9.77
N ALA A 239 7.62 11.81 -10.03
CA ALA A 239 6.72 12.96 -9.98
C ALA A 239 5.61 12.90 -11.05
N GLY A 240 5.93 12.46 -12.26
CA GLY A 240 4.97 12.27 -13.34
C GLY A 240 3.94 11.20 -13.01
N SER A 241 4.39 10.08 -12.47
CA SER A 241 3.54 8.97 -12.04
C SER A 241 2.65 9.35 -10.86
N ASP A 242 3.18 10.07 -9.88
CA ASP A 242 2.43 10.50 -8.71
C ASP A 242 1.32 11.51 -9.07
N ARG A 243 1.62 12.45 -10.00
CA ARG A 243 0.60 13.33 -10.56
C ARG A 243 -0.53 12.55 -11.23
N THR A 244 -0.19 11.49 -11.98
CA THR A 244 -1.19 10.64 -12.65
C THR A 244 -2.02 9.88 -11.62
N ARG A 245 -1.41 9.29 -10.58
CA ARG A 245 -2.12 8.62 -9.48
C ARG A 245 -3.04 9.58 -8.72
N GLY A 246 -2.60 10.82 -8.50
CA GLY A 246 -3.43 11.87 -7.90
C GLY A 246 -4.69 12.21 -8.70
N LEU A 247 -4.64 12.09 -10.04
CA LEU A 247 -5.83 12.21 -10.89
C LEU A 247 -6.71 10.95 -10.84
N GLN A 248 -6.09 9.77 -10.88
CA GLN A 248 -6.79 8.49 -10.80
C GLN A 248 -7.55 8.32 -9.48
N SER A 249 -6.98 8.81 -8.38
CA SER A 249 -7.58 8.70 -7.05
C SER A 249 -8.90 9.48 -6.89
N LYS A 250 -9.19 10.47 -7.74
CA LYS A 250 -10.45 11.23 -7.67
C LYS A 250 -11.66 10.32 -7.86
N SER A 251 -11.68 9.53 -8.94
CA SER A 251 -12.78 8.61 -9.21
C SER A 251 -12.88 7.48 -8.17
N ILE A 252 -11.76 7.11 -7.54
CA ILE A 252 -11.76 6.14 -6.45
C ILE A 252 -12.41 6.75 -5.21
N LEU A 253 -12.09 8.00 -4.88
CA LEU A 253 -12.71 8.71 -3.76
C LEU A 253 -14.21 8.91 -3.99
N GLU A 254 -14.65 9.24 -5.21
CA GLU A 254 -16.06 9.29 -5.57
C GLU A 254 -16.77 7.96 -5.28
N TRP A 255 -16.18 6.84 -5.67
CA TRP A 255 -16.72 5.50 -5.37
C TRP A 255 -16.79 5.18 -3.87
N ILE A 256 -15.85 5.70 -3.07
CA ILE A 256 -15.84 5.54 -1.61
C ILE A 256 -16.94 6.41 -0.99
N GLU A 257 -17.00 7.69 -1.36
CA GLU A 257 -17.93 8.68 -0.80
C GLU A 257 -19.40 8.38 -1.15
N GLU A 258 -19.65 7.87 -2.36
CA GLU A 258 -20.97 7.51 -2.86
C GLU A 258 -21.38 6.06 -2.51
N SER A 259 -20.57 5.32 -1.76
CA SER A 259 -20.87 3.94 -1.44
C SER A 259 -22.04 3.83 -0.47
N PRO A 260 -23.10 3.04 -0.80
CA PRO A 260 -24.16 2.74 0.14
C PRO A 260 -23.76 1.65 1.15
N HIS A 261 -22.56 1.08 1.03
CA HIS A 261 -22.07 -0.04 1.81
C HIS A 261 -20.71 0.30 2.45
N PRO A 262 -20.32 -0.37 3.54
CA PRO A 262 -18.94 -0.35 4.00
C PRO A 262 -17.98 -0.73 2.87
N VAL A 263 -16.79 -0.11 2.85
CA VAL A 263 -15.84 -0.22 1.73
C VAL A 263 -14.59 -0.98 2.15
N VAL A 264 -14.14 -1.89 1.30
CA VAL A 264 -12.76 -2.43 1.27
C VAL A 264 -12.11 -1.96 -0.01
N LEU A 265 -11.09 -1.11 0.12
CA LEU A 265 -10.26 -0.65 -1.00
C LEU A 265 -8.93 -1.40 -0.98
N CYS A 266 -8.62 -2.14 -2.04
CA CYS A 266 -7.38 -2.89 -2.14
C CYS A 266 -6.76 -2.82 -3.53
N GLY A 267 -5.50 -3.19 -3.65
CA GLY A 267 -4.82 -3.28 -4.94
C GLY A 267 -3.38 -2.81 -4.92
N ASP A 268 -2.82 -2.70 -6.14
CA ASP A 268 -1.50 -2.13 -6.40
C ASP A 268 -1.63 -0.62 -6.63
N PHE A 269 -1.26 0.15 -5.63
CA PHE A 269 -1.27 1.61 -5.68
C PHE A 269 -0.03 2.20 -6.34
N ASN A 270 1.01 1.38 -6.56
CA ASN A 270 2.31 1.83 -7.08
C ASN A 270 2.88 3.04 -6.31
N SER A 271 2.52 3.18 -5.05
CA SER A 271 2.91 4.26 -4.14
C SER A 271 3.18 3.70 -2.74
N VAL A 272 4.11 4.29 -2.03
CA VAL A 272 4.39 3.93 -0.63
C VAL A 272 3.48 4.68 0.34
N PRO A 273 3.17 4.14 1.54
CA PRO A 273 2.51 4.86 2.60
C PRO A 273 3.29 6.13 3.01
N GLY A 274 2.57 7.15 3.52
CA GLY A 274 3.17 8.41 3.98
C GLY A 274 3.20 9.53 2.95
N GLY A 275 2.71 9.31 1.72
CA GLY A 275 2.57 10.33 0.69
C GLY A 275 1.15 10.93 0.62
N ASN A 276 0.98 11.94 -0.27
CA ASN A 276 -0.29 12.65 -0.46
C ASN A 276 -1.47 11.73 -0.80
N LEU A 277 -1.29 10.77 -1.71
CA LEU A 277 -2.33 9.80 -2.07
C LEU A 277 -2.81 9.02 -0.85
N TYR A 278 -1.87 8.46 -0.09
CA TYR A 278 -2.16 7.68 1.11
C TYR A 278 -2.89 8.51 2.17
N ALA A 279 -2.38 9.72 2.47
CA ALA A 279 -3.00 10.62 3.43
C ALA A 279 -4.46 10.96 3.06
N ARG A 280 -4.75 11.20 1.77
CA ARG A 280 -6.11 11.47 1.30
C ARG A 280 -7.05 10.28 1.50
N LEU A 281 -6.59 9.06 1.27
CA LEU A 281 -7.41 7.87 1.50
C LEU A 281 -7.69 7.64 2.98
N LEU A 282 -6.73 7.94 3.86
CA LEU A 282 -6.91 7.81 5.32
C LEU A 282 -7.90 8.83 5.94
N PHE A 283 -8.39 9.83 5.20
CA PHE A 283 -9.53 10.64 5.64
C PHE A 283 -10.86 9.90 5.58
N HIS A 284 -10.94 8.81 4.81
CA HIS A 284 -12.16 8.04 4.56
C HIS A 284 -12.04 6.58 5.01
N LEU A 285 -10.81 6.06 5.10
CA LEU A 285 -10.52 4.66 5.32
C LEU A 285 -9.42 4.49 6.38
N GLU A 286 -9.41 3.33 7.03
CA GLU A 286 -8.36 2.90 7.95
C GLU A 286 -7.39 1.95 7.26
N ASP A 287 -6.10 2.00 7.67
CA ASP A 287 -5.09 1.03 7.27
C ASP A 287 -4.79 0.07 8.42
N PRO A 288 -5.27 -1.16 8.37
CA PRO A 288 -5.00 -2.16 9.41
C PRO A 288 -3.51 -2.42 9.63
N TYR A 289 -2.69 -2.26 8.59
CA TYR A 289 -1.26 -2.54 8.66
C TYR A 289 -0.52 -1.72 9.72
N ILE A 290 -1.01 -0.52 10.03
CA ILE A 290 -0.40 0.38 11.03
C ILE A 290 -0.25 -0.31 12.39
N PHE A 291 -1.28 -1.04 12.84
CA PHE A 291 -1.29 -1.67 14.18
C PHE A 291 -1.42 -3.18 14.16
N LYS A 292 -1.76 -3.76 13.00
CA LYS A 292 -2.02 -5.19 12.83
C LYS A 292 -1.11 -5.83 11.77
N GLY A 293 -0.22 -5.03 11.16
CA GLY A 293 0.75 -5.50 10.16
C GLY A 293 1.75 -6.49 10.76
N SER A 294 1.74 -7.71 10.24
CA SER A 294 2.58 -8.82 10.71
C SER A 294 3.34 -9.47 9.55
N GLY A 295 4.20 -10.43 9.87
CA GLY A 295 4.91 -11.23 8.89
C GLY A 295 6.14 -10.55 8.31
N LYS A 296 6.38 -10.77 7.01
CA LYS A 296 7.56 -10.25 6.31
C LYS A 296 7.31 -8.85 5.76
N MET A 297 8.38 -8.12 5.52
CA MET A 297 8.34 -6.75 5.06
C MET A 297 8.12 -6.67 3.55
N GLY A 298 7.29 -5.70 3.11
CA GLY A 298 7.13 -5.27 1.73
C GLY A 298 6.32 -6.20 0.85
N SER A 299 5.44 -5.62 0.04
CA SER A 299 4.61 -6.34 -0.94
C SER A 299 5.21 -6.38 -2.33
N PHE A 300 6.28 -5.65 -2.58
CA PHE A 300 7.00 -5.58 -3.85
C PHE A 300 8.51 -5.65 -3.64
N GLU A 301 9.18 -6.51 -4.41
CA GLU A 301 10.65 -6.61 -4.42
C GLU A 301 11.23 -5.88 -5.63
N PRO A 302 11.73 -4.65 -5.47
CA PRO A 302 12.38 -3.95 -6.56
C PRO A 302 13.71 -4.61 -6.94
N LEU A 303 14.02 -4.59 -8.25
CA LEU A 303 15.36 -4.85 -8.77
C LEU A 303 15.94 -6.22 -8.41
N LYS A 304 15.18 -7.29 -8.66
CA LYS A 304 15.67 -8.67 -8.48
C LYS A 304 16.28 -8.90 -7.10
N ARG A 305 15.64 -8.39 -6.05
CA ARG A 305 16.03 -8.56 -4.64
C ARG A 305 17.32 -7.83 -4.22
N ARG A 306 17.73 -6.81 -4.94
CA ARG A 306 18.92 -6.00 -4.58
C ARG A 306 18.65 -4.96 -3.51
N TYR A 307 17.40 -4.62 -3.24
CA TYR A 307 16.98 -3.61 -2.29
C TYR A 307 15.95 -4.16 -1.30
N LEU A 308 15.70 -3.41 -0.24
CA LEU A 308 14.67 -3.77 0.72
C LEU A 308 13.28 -3.75 0.05
N PRO A 309 12.44 -4.76 0.30
CA PRO A 309 11.07 -4.77 -0.18
C PRO A 309 10.31 -3.53 0.32
N ILE A 310 9.44 -2.99 -0.53
CA ILE A 310 8.60 -1.84 -0.20
C ILE A 310 7.13 -2.24 -0.26
N ARG A 311 6.29 -1.61 0.57
CA ARG A 311 4.86 -1.83 0.57
C ARG A 311 4.19 -0.86 -0.40
N ILE A 312 3.68 -1.35 -1.52
CA ILE A 312 2.94 -0.58 -2.53
C ILE A 312 1.56 -1.17 -2.82
N ASP A 313 1.29 -2.38 -2.32
CA ASP A 313 -0.03 -2.97 -2.30
C ASP A 313 -0.67 -2.70 -0.93
N TRP A 314 -1.91 -2.22 -0.93
CA TRP A 314 -2.63 -1.85 0.28
C TRP A 314 -3.99 -2.53 0.32
N THR A 315 -4.49 -2.76 1.53
CA THR A 315 -5.89 -3.04 1.83
C THR A 315 -6.31 -2.11 2.94
N LEU A 316 -7.26 -1.26 2.63
CA LEU A 316 -7.85 -0.25 3.52
C LEU A 316 -9.34 -0.54 3.66
N HIS A 317 -9.96 -0.20 4.77
CA HIS A 317 -11.41 -0.34 4.94
C HIS A 317 -12.04 0.87 5.61
N SER A 318 -13.34 1.05 5.38
CA SER A 318 -14.13 2.08 6.05
C SER A 318 -14.57 1.60 7.44
N GLU A 319 -15.13 2.52 8.21
CA GLU A 319 -15.92 2.22 9.40
C GLU A 319 -17.00 1.17 9.09
N GLY A 320 -17.39 0.37 10.08
CA GLY A 320 -18.34 -0.74 9.91
C GLY A 320 -17.70 -2.07 9.53
N ILE A 321 -16.38 -2.13 9.38
CA ILE A 321 -15.59 -3.35 9.20
C ILE A 321 -14.52 -3.40 10.28
N GLU A 322 -14.44 -4.51 11.02
CA GLU A 322 -13.32 -4.76 11.93
C GLU A 322 -12.23 -5.56 11.21
N SER A 323 -10.98 -5.24 11.48
CA SER A 323 -9.83 -6.00 10.98
C SER A 323 -9.08 -6.64 12.15
N TYR A 324 -8.55 -7.86 11.96
CA TYR A 324 -7.92 -8.65 13.02
C TYR A 324 -6.43 -8.92 12.75
N ASP A 325 -6.06 -9.10 11.49
CA ASP A 325 -4.68 -9.32 11.05
C ASP A 325 -4.50 -8.78 9.63
N GLN A 326 -3.29 -8.31 9.34
CA GLN A 326 -2.87 -8.01 7.98
C GLN A 326 -1.41 -8.41 7.82
N HIS A 327 -1.12 -9.32 6.88
CA HIS A 327 0.24 -9.78 6.64
C HIS A 327 0.55 -9.97 5.15
N ILE A 328 1.83 -9.93 4.84
CA ILE A 328 2.34 -10.19 3.49
C ILE A 328 2.87 -11.61 3.46
N ASP A 329 2.32 -12.44 2.57
CA ASP A 329 2.73 -13.83 2.38
C ASP A 329 3.69 -13.94 1.19
N HIS A 330 4.93 -14.39 1.43
CA HIS A 330 5.98 -14.45 0.43
C HIS A 330 5.91 -15.73 -0.40
N ILE A 331 5.09 -15.70 -1.45
CA ILE A 331 5.03 -16.75 -2.48
C ILE A 331 5.69 -16.28 -3.79
N ASN A 332 6.42 -17.17 -4.46
CA ASN A 332 7.19 -16.81 -5.67
C ASN A 332 6.36 -17.00 -6.96
N LEU A 333 5.26 -16.26 -7.11
CA LEU A 333 4.42 -16.32 -8.31
C LEU A 333 4.40 -14.98 -9.08
N SER A 334 5.03 -13.95 -8.53
CA SER A 334 5.16 -12.61 -9.12
C SER A 334 6.40 -11.91 -8.55
N ASP A 335 6.68 -10.68 -8.97
CA ASP A 335 7.58 -9.73 -8.32
C ASP A 335 6.89 -8.95 -7.18
N HIS A 336 5.57 -9.10 -7.07
CA HIS A 336 4.81 -8.72 -5.88
C HIS A 336 4.60 -9.93 -4.96
N TYR A 337 4.07 -9.66 -3.76
CA TYR A 337 3.63 -10.62 -2.75
C TYR A 337 2.19 -10.33 -2.34
N PRO A 338 1.36 -11.36 -2.14
CA PRO A 338 -0.01 -11.12 -1.71
C PRO A 338 -0.07 -10.50 -0.33
N LEU A 339 -0.92 -9.49 -0.18
CA LEU A 339 -1.30 -8.91 1.10
C LEU A 339 -2.62 -9.56 1.52
N VAL A 340 -2.59 -10.29 2.62
CA VAL A 340 -3.74 -10.98 3.21
C VAL A 340 -4.25 -10.16 4.39
N THR A 341 -5.56 -9.94 4.46
CA THR A 341 -6.22 -9.22 5.54
C THR A 341 -7.40 -10.04 6.06
N THR A 342 -7.47 -10.21 7.38
CA THR A 342 -8.61 -10.83 8.05
C THR A 342 -9.56 -9.75 8.52
N ILE A 343 -10.81 -9.82 8.06
CA ILE A 343 -11.88 -8.87 8.39
C ILE A 343 -13.09 -9.58 8.99
N GLY A 344 -13.91 -8.85 9.72
CA GLY A 344 -15.18 -9.33 10.27
C GLY A 344 -16.18 -8.21 10.52
N PRO A 345 -17.34 -8.53 11.10
CA PRO A 345 -18.31 -7.52 11.49
C PRO A 345 -17.72 -6.57 12.55
N PRO A 346 -18.28 -5.36 12.70
CA PRO A 346 -17.90 -4.47 13.78
C PRO A 346 -18.15 -5.16 15.12
N ILE A 347 -17.24 -4.93 16.08
CA ILE A 347 -17.40 -5.45 17.43
C ILE A 347 -18.57 -4.69 18.06
N GLU A 348 -19.69 -5.37 18.35
CA GLU A 348 -20.74 -4.79 19.19
C GLU A 348 -20.12 -4.46 20.55
N GLU A 349 -20.05 -3.17 20.89
CA GLU A 349 -19.79 -2.77 22.26
C GLU A 349 -20.91 -3.40 23.11
N LYS A 350 -20.58 -4.45 23.88
CA LYS A 350 -21.48 -4.94 24.91
C LYS A 350 -21.82 -3.75 25.79
N ALA A 351 -23.04 -3.25 25.65
CA ALA A 351 -23.60 -2.30 26.61
C ALA A 351 -23.31 -2.90 27.99
N THR A 352 -22.39 -2.29 28.70
CA THR A 352 -22.22 -2.57 30.14
C THR A 352 -23.57 -2.23 30.76
N SER A 353 -24.41 -3.26 30.93
CA SER A 353 -25.52 -3.18 31.84
C SER A 353 -24.88 -2.97 33.20
N GLU A 354 -24.79 -1.70 33.61
CA GLU A 354 -24.76 -1.34 35.03
C GLU A 354 -26.08 -1.86 35.61
N GLU A 355 -26.06 -3.06 36.13
CA GLU A 355 -27.03 -3.50 37.11
C GLU A 355 -26.64 -2.84 38.42
N GLU A 356 -27.50 -1.94 38.85
CA GLU A 356 -27.59 -1.39 40.21
C GLU A 356 -27.74 -2.50 41.29
#